data_1d2a4c9ed407afc971b61a721022e588
#
_entry.id   1d2a4c9ed407afc971b61a721022e588
#
_cell.length_a   1.000
_cell.length_b   1.000
_cell.length_c   1.000
_cell.angle_alpha   90.00
_cell.angle_beta   90.00
_cell.angle_gamma   90.00
#
_symmetry.space_group_name_H-M   'P 1'
#
loop_
_entity.id
_entity.type
_entity.pdbx_description
1 polymer ?
#
loop_
_entity_poly.entity_id
_entity_poly.type
_entity_poly.pdbx_seq_one_letter_code
_entity_poly.pdbx_strand_id
1 'polypeptide(L)'
;MIWRAGAIALVRRSKTVGQLRLLFVESWARGLGIGARLVSECVGQARHVGYRRMILFTVAGLDSARRLYEAEGFRLTEEKAGHAWGKDHLAQTWELEL
;
A
#
# COMPACT_ATOMS: atom_id res chain seq x y z
N MET A 1 4.98 -5.45 10.09
CA MET A 1 6.11 -6.27 9.61
C MET A 1 7.30 -5.38 9.35
N ILE A 2 8.42 -5.71 9.93
CA ILE A 2 9.64 -4.89 9.81
C ILE A 2 10.80 -5.79 9.38
N TRP A 3 11.52 -5.35 8.37
CA TRP A 3 12.75 -5.98 7.89
C TRP A 3 13.90 -4.97 7.96
N ARG A 4 15.15 -5.44 7.94
CA ARG A 4 16.32 -4.54 7.88
C ARG A 4 16.28 -3.63 6.64
N ALA A 5 15.69 -4.13 5.54
CA ALA A 5 15.62 -3.42 4.26
C ALA A 5 14.36 -2.57 4.10
N GLY A 6 13.36 -2.72 4.96
CA GLY A 6 12.11 -1.99 4.82
C GLY A 6 11.07 -2.35 5.86
N ALA A 7 9.92 -1.71 5.78
CA ALA A 7 8.81 -1.92 6.69
C ALA A 7 7.47 -1.73 6.00
N ILE A 8 6.46 -2.46 6.49
CA ILE A 8 5.08 -2.32 6.08
C ILE A 8 4.19 -2.63 7.29
N ALA A 9 3.03 -1.99 7.37
CA ALA A 9 2.08 -2.23 8.45
C ALA A 9 0.72 -2.61 7.90
N LEU A 10 0.09 -3.60 8.53
CA LEU A 10 -1.31 -3.94 8.34
C LEU A 10 -2.07 -3.40 9.53
N VAL A 11 -3.00 -2.49 9.28
CA VAL A 11 -3.79 -1.83 10.31
C VAL A 11 -5.25 -2.24 10.15
N ARG A 12 -5.92 -2.53 11.26
CA ARG A 12 -7.35 -2.82 11.23
C ARG A 12 -8.13 -1.53 11.01
N ARG A 13 -8.93 -1.49 9.94
CA ARG A 13 -9.81 -0.37 9.66
C ARG A 13 -11.26 -0.67 10.09
N SER A 14 -11.68 -1.91 9.91
CA SER A 14 -12.97 -2.41 10.39
C SER A 14 -12.86 -3.92 10.59
N LYS A 15 -13.96 -4.57 10.96
CA LYS A 15 -13.99 -6.04 11.10
C LYS A 15 -13.64 -6.76 9.79
N THR A 16 -13.92 -6.14 8.66
CA THR A 16 -13.78 -6.78 7.35
C THR A 16 -12.75 -6.13 6.45
N VAL A 17 -12.19 -4.99 6.85
CA VAL A 17 -11.25 -4.20 6.03
C VAL A 17 -9.94 -4.00 6.75
N GLY A 18 -8.85 -4.46 6.15
CA GLY A 18 -7.49 -4.16 6.58
C GLY A 18 -6.94 -2.99 5.76
N GLN A 19 -6.07 -2.20 6.36
CA GLN A 19 -5.41 -1.08 5.69
C GLN A 19 -3.92 -1.31 5.63
N LEU A 20 -3.35 -1.21 4.41
CA LEU A 20 -1.91 -1.20 4.21
C LEU A 20 -1.39 0.20 4.50
N ARG A 21 -0.42 0.31 5.38
CA ARG A 21 0.23 1.58 5.74
C ARG A 21 1.73 1.42 5.77
N LEU A 22 2.44 2.53 5.69
CA LEU A 22 3.87 2.62 5.97
C LEU A 22 4.73 1.70 5.11
N LEU A 23 4.48 1.68 3.79
CA LEU A 23 5.41 1.01 2.90
C LEU A 23 6.69 1.84 2.79
N PHE A 24 7.77 1.27 3.27
CA PHE A 24 9.09 1.90 3.23
C PHE A 24 10.15 0.86 2.84
N VAL A 25 11.03 1.22 1.94
CA VAL A 25 12.18 0.39 1.54
C VAL A 25 13.43 1.25 1.60
N GLU A 26 14.44 0.77 2.31
CA GLU A 26 15.74 1.45 2.39
C GLU A 26 16.32 1.68 1.00
N SER A 27 16.99 2.82 0.80
CA SER A 27 17.51 3.17 -0.52
C SER A 27 18.51 2.14 -1.06
N TRP A 28 19.35 1.55 -0.19
CA TRP A 28 20.30 0.52 -0.59
C TRP A 28 19.66 -0.80 -1.01
N ALA A 29 18.42 -1.03 -0.60
CA ALA A 29 17.68 -2.27 -0.88
C ALA A 29 16.71 -2.12 -2.05
N ARG A 30 16.57 -0.93 -2.61
CA ARG A 30 15.68 -0.70 -3.76
C ARG A 30 16.18 -1.48 -4.97
N GLY A 31 15.25 -2.00 -5.76
CA GLY A 31 15.58 -2.81 -6.92
C GLY A 31 15.82 -4.29 -6.61
N LEU A 32 15.76 -4.70 -5.34
CA LEU A 32 15.93 -6.08 -4.92
C LEU A 32 14.62 -6.84 -4.73
N GLY A 33 13.49 -6.25 -5.10
CA GLY A 33 12.18 -6.88 -4.94
C GLY A 33 11.62 -6.86 -3.52
N ILE A 34 12.24 -6.10 -2.63
CA ILE A 34 11.81 -6.01 -1.21
C ILE A 34 10.41 -5.42 -1.08
N GLY A 35 10.12 -4.35 -1.82
CA GLY A 35 8.80 -3.72 -1.78
C GLY A 35 7.69 -4.66 -2.22
N ALA A 36 7.90 -5.38 -3.32
CA ALA A 36 6.94 -6.37 -3.82
C ALA A 36 6.70 -7.47 -2.79
N ARG A 37 7.76 -7.94 -2.15
CA ARG A 37 7.66 -8.98 -1.12
C ARG A 37 6.92 -8.49 0.12
N LEU A 38 7.20 -7.27 0.57
CA LEU A 38 6.50 -6.68 1.71
C LEU A 38 4.99 -6.55 1.44
N VAL A 39 4.62 -6.05 0.28
CA VAL A 39 3.21 -5.92 -0.11
C VAL A 39 2.55 -7.29 -0.17
N SER A 40 3.19 -8.26 -0.81
CA SER A 40 2.67 -9.62 -0.92
C SER A 40 2.46 -10.28 0.44
N GLU A 41 3.42 -10.13 1.36
CA GLU A 41 3.28 -10.68 2.70
C GLU A 41 2.19 -9.98 3.52
N CYS A 42 2.04 -8.67 3.36
CA CYS A 42 0.97 -7.92 3.99
C CYS A 42 -0.41 -8.40 3.53
N VAL A 43 -0.57 -8.62 2.24
CA VAL A 43 -1.79 -9.17 1.65
C VAL A 43 -2.06 -10.58 2.19
N GLY A 44 -1.02 -11.41 2.25
CA GLY A 44 -1.13 -12.76 2.81
C GLY A 44 -1.56 -12.75 4.27
N GLN A 45 -1.01 -11.84 5.06
CA GLN A 45 -1.39 -11.68 6.46
C GLN A 45 -2.85 -11.22 6.60
N ALA A 46 -3.29 -10.31 5.75
CA ALA A 46 -4.67 -9.83 5.75
C ALA A 46 -5.65 -10.97 5.45
N ARG A 47 -5.31 -11.85 4.50
CA ARG A 47 -6.10 -13.05 4.22
C ARG A 47 -6.13 -14.00 5.42
N HIS A 48 -4.99 -14.19 6.05
CA HIS A 48 -4.88 -15.08 7.20
C HIS A 48 -5.74 -14.59 8.39
N VAL A 49 -5.75 -13.28 8.64
CA VAL A 49 -6.57 -12.66 9.67
C VAL A 49 -8.07 -12.78 9.37
N GLY A 50 -8.42 -12.87 8.09
CA GLY A 50 -9.81 -13.02 7.66
C GLY A 50 -10.46 -11.74 7.16
N TYR A 51 -9.67 -10.72 6.84
CA TYR A 51 -10.22 -9.54 6.19
C TYR A 51 -10.78 -9.88 4.81
N ARG A 52 -11.85 -9.23 4.43
CA ARG A 52 -12.48 -9.42 3.11
C ARG A 52 -11.90 -8.51 2.06
N ARG A 53 -11.31 -7.39 2.48
CA ARG A 53 -10.83 -6.35 1.60
C ARG A 53 -9.66 -5.62 2.25
N MET A 54 -8.76 -5.13 1.41
CA MET A 54 -7.70 -4.20 1.83
C MET A 54 -7.90 -2.85 1.16
N ILE A 55 -7.52 -1.81 1.85
CA ILE A 55 -7.51 -0.44 1.35
C ILE A 55 -6.15 0.20 1.61
N LEU A 56 -5.75 1.11 0.74
CA LEU A 56 -4.59 1.96 0.98
C LEU A 56 -4.86 3.36 0.43
N PHE A 57 -4.24 4.34 1.04
CA PHE A 57 -4.30 5.74 0.63
C PHE A 57 -2.92 6.21 0.23
N THR A 58 -2.82 6.90 -0.89
CA THR A 58 -1.57 7.40 -1.42
C THR A 58 -1.81 8.66 -2.25
N VAL A 59 -0.79 9.12 -2.96
CA VAL A 59 -0.89 10.25 -3.89
C VAL A 59 -0.40 9.84 -5.27
N ALA A 60 -0.90 10.52 -6.29
CA ALA A 60 -0.43 10.30 -7.66
C ALA A 60 1.04 10.70 -7.80
N GLY A 61 1.73 10.08 -8.74
CA GLY A 61 3.13 10.37 -9.04
C GLY A 61 4.12 9.45 -8.37
N LEU A 62 3.70 8.58 -7.48
CA LEU A 62 4.56 7.56 -6.84
C LEU A 62 4.55 6.29 -7.70
N ASP A 63 5.15 6.35 -8.88
CA ASP A 63 5.02 5.30 -9.90
C ASP A 63 5.54 3.94 -9.44
N SER A 64 6.65 3.89 -8.70
CA SER A 64 7.20 2.62 -8.21
C SER A 64 6.24 1.94 -7.23
N ALA A 65 5.64 2.69 -6.31
CA ALA A 65 4.65 2.17 -5.38
C ALA A 65 3.39 1.72 -6.11
N ARG A 66 2.94 2.50 -7.07
CA ARG A 66 1.79 2.17 -7.91
C ARG A 66 1.96 0.81 -8.59
N ARG A 67 3.12 0.55 -9.18
CA ARG A 67 3.41 -0.73 -9.82
C ARG A 67 3.32 -1.90 -8.86
N LEU A 68 3.78 -1.72 -7.62
CA LEU A 68 3.69 -2.74 -6.58
C LEU A 68 2.23 -3.06 -6.23
N TYR A 69 1.41 -2.03 -6.09
CA TYR A 69 -0.01 -2.22 -5.78
C TYR A 69 -0.76 -2.88 -6.94
N GLU A 70 -0.52 -2.42 -8.16
CA GLU A 70 -1.14 -3.02 -9.35
C GLU A 70 -0.75 -4.47 -9.53
N ALA A 71 0.51 -4.81 -9.29
CA ALA A 71 1.00 -6.19 -9.40
C ALA A 71 0.31 -7.15 -8.42
N GLU A 72 -0.09 -6.66 -7.24
CA GLU A 72 -0.84 -7.47 -6.27
C GLU A 72 -2.33 -7.54 -6.57
N GLY A 73 -2.82 -6.73 -7.50
CA GLY A 73 -4.22 -6.71 -7.87
C GLY A 73 -5.03 -5.56 -7.28
N PHE A 74 -4.38 -4.62 -6.58
CA PHE A 74 -5.06 -3.41 -6.13
C PHE A 74 -5.54 -2.58 -7.32
N ARG A 75 -6.69 -1.95 -7.17
CA ARG A 75 -7.27 -1.09 -8.19
C ARG A 75 -7.52 0.30 -7.61
N LEU A 76 -7.31 1.31 -8.43
CA LEU A 76 -7.65 2.68 -8.09
C LEU A 76 -9.17 2.83 -8.04
N THR A 77 -9.72 3.17 -6.89
CA THR A 77 -11.17 3.30 -6.70
C THR A 77 -11.62 4.74 -6.51
N GLU A 78 -10.72 5.63 -6.09
CA GLU A 78 -11.05 7.03 -5.92
C GLU A 78 -9.82 7.90 -6.13
N GLU A 79 -10.02 9.06 -6.75
CA GLU A 79 -8.98 10.06 -6.91
C GLU A 79 -9.58 11.44 -6.68
N LYS A 80 -8.98 12.21 -5.80
CA LYS A 80 -9.45 13.56 -5.46
C LYS A 80 -8.31 14.57 -5.53
N ALA A 81 -8.57 15.71 -6.15
CA ALA A 81 -7.65 16.83 -6.09
C ALA A 81 -7.60 17.37 -4.66
N GLY A 82 -6.39 17.64 -4.19
CA GLY A 82 -6.15 18.21 -2.87
C GLY A 82 -5.03 19.23 -2.93
N HIS A 83 -4.93 20.03 -1.88
CA HIS A 83 -3.87 21.01 -1.73
C HIS A 83 -3.28 20.89 -0.34
N ALA A 84 -1.98 20.61 -0.27
CA ALA A 84 -1.27 20.50 0.99
C ALA A 84 0.17 20.98 0.82
N TRP A 85 0.70 21.63 1.85
CA TRP A 85 2.09 22.07 1.86
C TRP A 85 2.42 23.00 0.69
N GLY A 86 1.46 23.83 0.26
CA GLY A 86 1.65 24.77 -0.85
C GLY A 86 1.64 24.13 -2.22
N LYS A 87 1.26 22.86 -2.34
CA LYS A 87 1.23 22.12 -3.60
C LYS A 87 -0.10 21.43 -3.82
N ASP A 88 -0.54 21.39 -5.08
CA ASP A 88 -1.67 20.57 -5.48
C ASP A 88 -1.21 19.12 -5.61
N HIS A 89 -2.09 18.19 -5.27
CA HIS A 89 -1.85 16.76 -5.42
C HIS A 89 -3.15 16.04 -5.73
N LEU A 90 -3.03 14.81 -6.22
CA LEU A 90 -4.15 13.90 -6.39
C LEU A 90 -4.06 12.82 -5.32
N ALA A 91 -4.97 12.86 -4.35
CA ALA A 91 -5.10 11.83 -3.34
C ALA A 91 -5.81 10.62 -3.95
N GLN A 92 -5.26 9.44 -3.75
CA GLN A 92 -5.75 8.20 -4.35
C GLN A 92 -6.12 7.19 -3.29
N THR A 93 -7.22 6.47 -3.53
CA THR A 93 -7.63 5.31 -2.76
C THR A 93 -7.53 4.08 -3.67
N TRP A 94 -6.85 3.06 -3.19
CA TRP A 94 -6.69 1.77 -3.88
C TRP A 94 -7.28 0.68 -3.02
N GLU A 95 -7.92 -0.30 -3.64
CA GLU A 95 -8.57 -1.39 -2.95
C GLU A 95 -8.28 -2.74 -3.60
N LEU A 96 -8.27 -3.78 -2.77
CA LEU A 96 -8.07 -5.15 -3.18
C LEU A 96 -9.09 -6.04 -2.49
N GLU A 97 -9.85 -6.80 -3.27
CA GLU A 97 -10.70 -7.87 -2.73
C GLU A 97 -9.83 -9.08 -2.38
N LEU A 98 -10.02 -9.61 -1.19
CA LEU A 98 -9.25 -10.76 -0.71
C LEU A 98 -9.92 -12.11 -0.92
#